data_40a8583fb7d20f44934f3c47dc359324
#
_entry.id   40a8583fb7d20f44934f3c47dc359324
#
_cell.length_a   1.000
_cell.length_b   1.000
_cell.length_c   1.000
_cell.angle_alpha   90.00
_cell.angle_beta   90.00
_cell.angle_gamma   90.00
#
_symmetry.space_group_name_H-M   'P 1'
#
loop_
_entity.id
_entity.type
_entity.pdbx_description
1 polymer ?
#
loop_
_entity_poly.entity_id
_entity_poly.type
_entity_poly.pdbx_seq_one_letter_code
_entity_poly.pdbx_strand_id
1 'polypeptide(L)'
;MPTVMAYHDVKDKDHWLASPKREEFFGPLGVTNIRTFVDPENPTRVGLVMDVADMDALVAAMETHAAADAMAHDGVLPETLVILVEA
;
A
#
# COMPACT_ATOMS: atom_id res chain seq x y z
N MET A 1 15.45 5.56 -8.40
CA MET A 1 14.40 4.77 -7.71
C MET A 1 13.08 5.48 -7.88
N PRO A 2 12.08 4.85 -8.54
CA PRO A 2 10.76 5.48 -8.67
C PRO A 2 10.09 5.66 -7.31
N THR A 3 9.37 6.76 -7.18
CA THR A 3 8.49 6.99 -6.04
C THR A 3 7.08 6.61 -6.48
N VAL A 4 6.42 5.79 -5.68
CA VAL A 4 5.09 5.27 -5.97
C VAL A 4 4.12 5.80 -4.94
N MET A 5 2.95 6.24 -5.40
CA MET A 5 1.82 6.62 -4.56
C MET A 5 0.69 5.63 -4.78
N ALA A 6 0.06 5.19 -3.71
CA ALA A 6 -1.14 4.37 -3.79
C ALA A 6 -2.18 4.94 -2.85
N TYR A 7 -3.43 4.99 -3.28
CA TYR A 7 -4.53 5.37 -2.39
C TYR A 7 -5.71 4.43 -2.60
N HIS A 8 -6.51 4.27 -1.55
CA HIS A 8 -7.64 3.34 -1.54
C HIS A 8 -8.54 3.63 -0.35
N ASP A 9 -9.67 2.95 -0.30
CA ASP A 9 -10.53 2.95 0.88
C ASP A 9 -10.21 1.74 1.75
N VAL A 10 -10.44 1.89 3.04
CA VAL A 10 -10.27 0.82 4.04
C VAL A 10 -11.51 0.73 4.92
N LYS A 11 -11.69 -0.43 5.54
CA LYS A 11 -12.80 -0.67 6.47
C LYS A 11 -12.58 0.03 7.81
N ASP A 12 -11.32 0.09 8.27
CA ASP A 12 -10.94 0.67 9.55
C ASP A 12 -9.56 1.31 9.42
N LYS A 13 -9.53 2.63 9.43
CA LYS A 13 -8.31 3.42 9.29
C LYS A 13 -7.29 3.11 10.40
N ASP A 14 -7.74 3.01 11.63
CA ASP A 14 -6.83 2.80 12.75
C ASP A 14 -6.19 1.42 12.69
N HIS A 15 -6.95 0.41 12.30
CA HIS A 15 -6.41 -0.93 12.07
C HIS A 15 -5.37 -0.92 10.95
N TRP A 16 -5.66 -0.22 9.84
CA TRP A 16 -4.73 -0.11 8.71
C TRP A 16 -3.43 0.59 9.12
N LEU A 17 -3.53 1.69 9.87
CA LEU A 17 -2.35 2.43 10.33
C LEU A 17 -1.48 1.60 11.28
N ALA A 18 -2.09 0.80 12.13
CA ALA A 18 -1.38 -0.01 13.13
C ALA A 18 -0.79 -1.31 12.55
N SER A 19 -1.20 -1.73 11.37
CA SER A 19 -0.80 -3.01 10.81
C SER A 19 0.67 -3.03 10.41
N PRO A 20 1.43 -4.09 10.75
CA PRO A 20 2.81 -4.28 10.28
C PRO A 20 2.88 -4.90 8.88
N LYS A 21 1.76 -5.25 8.25
CA LYS A 21 1.75 -6.01 7.00
C LYS A 21 2.41 -5.27 5.84
N ARG A 22 2.35 -3.94 5.82
CA ARG A 22 3.01 -3.16 4.76
C ARG A 22 4.51 -3.39 4.75
N GLU A 23 5.15 -3.23 5.91
CA GLU A 23 6.59 -3.42 6.01
C GLU A 23 6.97 -4.89 5.78
N GLU A 24 6.19 -5.82 6.30
CA GLU A 24 6.42 -7.25 6.09
C GLU A 24 6.33 -7.64 4.62
N PHE A 25 5.38 -7.07 3.89
CA PHE A 25 5.16 -7.39 2.47
C PHE A 25 6.18 -6.67 1.59
N PHE A 26 6.34 -5.36 1.79
CA PHE A 26 7.17 -4.54 0.90
C PHE A 26 8.66 -4.59 1.20
N GLY A 27 9.04 -4.82 2.46
CA GLY A 27 10.45 -4.83 2.86
C GLY A 27 11.31 -5.75 2.02
N PRO A 28 10.94 -7.03 1.84
CA PRO A 28 11.72 -7.97 1.02
C PRO A 28 11.81 -7.61 -0.46
N LEU A 29 10.94 -6.71 -0.94
CA LEU A 29 10.95 -6.26 -2.33
C LEU A 29 11.87 -5.07 -2.57
N GLY A 30 12.59 -4.61 -1.54
CA GLY A 30 13.46 -3.44 -1.65
C GLY A 30 12.71 -2.12 -1.61
N VAL A 31 11.50 -2.10 -1.08
CA VAL A 31 10.72 -0.88 -0.87
C VAL A 31 11.18 -0.20 0.41
N THR A 32 11.40 1.11 0.33
CA THR A 32 11.88 1.91 1.46
C THR A 32 11.07 3.19 1.59
N ASN A 33 11.25 3.87 2.71
CA ASN A 33 10.68 5.20 2.96
C ASN A 33 9.15 5.22 2.79
N ILE A 34 8.47 4.23 3.38
CA ILE A 34 7.01 4.15 3.33
C ILE A 34 6.42 5.20 4.26
N ARG A 35 5.60 6.09 3.68
CA ARG A 35 4.88 7.14 4.42
C ARG A 35 3.40 6.95 4.21
N THR A 36 2.62 7.06 5.28
CA THR A 36 1.18 6.87 5.23
C THR A 36 0.44 8.18 5.37
N PHE A 37 -0.68 8.29 4.70
CA PHE A 37 -1.51 9.49 4.67
C PHE A 37 -2.97 9.13 4.90
N VAL A 38 -3.69 10.04 5.54
CA VAL A 38 -5.12 9.89 5.78
C VAL A 38 -5.85 11.11 5.22
N ASP A 39 -7.07 10.89 4.75
CA ASP A 39 -7.93 11.99 4.31
C ASP A 39 -8.62 12.57 5.54
N PRO A 40 -8.38 13.85 5.89
CA PRO A 40 -8.98 14.44 7.08
C PRO A 40 -10.49 14.60 7.01
N GLU A 41 -11.07 14.51 5.81
CA GLU A 41 -12.51 14.69 5.61
C GLU A 41 -13.24 13.36 5.36
N ASN A 42 -12.51 12.31 4.96
CA ASN A 42 -13.12 11.02 4.67
C ASN A 42 -12.38 9.93 5.47
N PRO A 43 -12.98 9.42 6.54
CA PRO A 43 -12.29 8.50 7.46
C PRO A 43 -11.96 7.13 6.89
N THR A 44 -12.45 6.80 5.70
CA THR A 44 -12.13 5.53 5.04
C THR A 44 -11.07 5.67 3.96
N ARG A 45 -10.75 6.87 3.53
CA ARG A 45 -9.76 7.09 2.46
C ARG A 45 -8.37 7.30 3.05
N VAL A 46 -7.43 6.48 2.57
CA VAL A 46 -6.05 6.51 3.02
C VAL A 46 -5.11 6.32 1.82
N GLY A 47 -3.84 6.61 2.03
CA GLY A 47 -2.85 6.41 1.00
C GLY A 47 -1.47 6.22 1.57
N LEU A 48 -0.54 5.87 0.70
CA LEU A 48 0.87 5.75 1.04
C LEU A 48 1.74 6.22 -0.11
N VAL A 49 2.95 6.62 0.24
CA VAL A 49 4.01 6.95 -0.71
C VAL A 49 5.24 6.15 -0.31
N MET A 50 5.93 5.57 -1.28
CA MET A 50 7.09 4.74 -1.00
C MET A 50 8.09 4.81 -2.15
N ASP A 51 9.35 4.53 -1.85
CA ASP A 51 10.41 4.42 -2.84
C ASP A 51 10.60 2.96 -3.21
N VAL A 52 10.61 2.66 -4.51
CA VAL A 52 10.65 1.28 -5.03
C VAL A 52 11.92 1.08 -5.85
N ALA A 53 12.76 0.14 -5.42
CA ALA A 53 14.02 -0.16 -6.12
C ALA A 53 13.78 -0.92 -7.42
N ASP A 54 12.77 -1.80 -7.47
CA ASP A 54 12.49 -2.67 -8.61
C ASP A 54 10.98 -2.74 -8.86
N MET A 55 10.53 -1.96 -9.84
CA MET A 55 9.10 -1.90 -10.19
C MET A 55 8.57 -3.23 -10.73
N ASP A 56 9.39 -3.99 -11.47
CA ASP A 56 8.95 -5.28 -11.98
C ASP A 56 8.68 -6.27 -10.85
N ALA A 57 9.53 -6.26 -9.82
CA ALA A 57 9.32 -7.09 -8.63
C ALA A 57 8.05 -6.68 -7.90
N LEU A 58 7.79 -5.38 -7.78
CA LEU A 58 6.57 -4.88 -7.13
C LEU A 58 5.33 -5.31 -7.89
N VAL A 59 5.29 -5.12 -9.20
CA VAL A 59 4.14 -5.50 -10.02
C VAL A 59 3.88 -7.00 -9.92
N ALA A 60 4.92 -7.82 -10.02
CA ALA A 60 4.78 -9.27 -9.88
C ALA A 60 4.25 -9.66 -8.50
N ALA A 61 4.74 -9.02 -7.45
CA ALA A 61 4.32 -9.30 -6.07
C ALA A 61 2.86 -8.91 -5.82
N MET A 62 2.38 -7.83 -6.44
CA MET A 62 0.99 -7.38 -6.29
C MET A 62 -0.02 -8.35 -6.90
N GLU A 63 0.42 -9.25 -7.78
CA GLU A 63 -0.42 -10.27 -8.40
C GLU A 63 -0.47 -11.58 -7.60
N THR A 64 0.22 -11.66 -6.46
CA THR A 64 0.31 -12.88 -5.66
C THR A 64 -0.81 -12.98 -4.64
N HIS A 65 -1.04 -14.20 -4.14
CA HIS A 65 -1.94 -14.45 -3.01
C HIS A 65 -1.50 -13.70 -1.75
N ALA A 66 -0.19 -13.57 -1.54
CA ALA A 66 0.34 -12.85 -0.39
C ALA A 66 -0.11 -11.39 -0.38
N ALA A 67 -0.17 -10.75 -1.54
CA ALA A 67 -0.68 -9.38 -1.66
C ALA A 67 -2.17 -9.32 -1.32
N ALA A 68 -2.96 -10.24 -1.85
CA ALA A 68 -4.40 -10.31 -1.55
C ALA A 68 -4.65 -10.55 -0.07
N ASP A 69 -3.88 -11.45 0.55
CA ASP A 69 -4.00 -11.74 1.99
C ASP A 69 -3.63 -10.53 2.84
N ALA A 70 -2.57 -9.82 2.48
CA ALA A 70 -2.15 -8.61 3.21
C ALA A 70 -3.22 -7.52 3.12
N MET A 71 -3.80 -7.30 1.95
CA MET A 71 -4.88 -6.33 1.76
C MET A 71 -6.11 -6.73 2.56
N ALA A 72 -6.49 -8.00 2.54
CA ALA A 72 -7.64 -8.49 3.30
C ALA A 72 -7.43 -8.31 4.81
N HIS A 73 -6.24 -8.62 5.30
CA HIS A 73 -5.90 -8.43 6.72
C HIS A 73 -6.06 -6.96 7.13
N ASP A 74 -5.61 -6.05 6.30
CA ASP A 74 -5.62 -4.61 6.60
C ASP A 74 -6.97 -3.94 6.31
N GLY A 75 -7.92 -4.68 5.76
CA GLY A 75 -9.24 -4.15 5.43
C GLY A 75 -9.25 -3.24 4.21
N VAL A 76 -8.27 -3.38 3.33
CA VAL A 76 -8.20 -2.62 2.07
C VAL A 76 -9.29 -3.11 1.14
N LEU A 77 -10.00 -2.17 0.50
CA LEU A 77 -11.02 -2.49 -0.50
C LEU A 77 -10.34 -2.46 -1.88
N PRO A 78 -10.01 -3.64 -2.47
CA PRO A 78 -9.14 -3.70 -3.66
C PRO A 78 -9.70 -2.96 -4.87
N GLU A 79 -11.01 -2.90 -5.01
CA GLU A 79 -11.67 -2.22 -6.11
C GLU A 79 -11.47 -0.70 -6.07
N THR A 80 -11.03 -0.15 -4.95
CA THR A 80 -10.77 1.28 -4.80
C THR A 80 -9.30 1.65 -4.97
N LEU A 81 -8.43 0.66 -5.13
CA LEU A 81 -6.97 0.87 -5.20
C LEU A 81 -6.58 1.58 -6.48
N VAL A 82 -5.84 2.68 -6.33
CA VAL A 82 -5.21 3.40 -7.44
C VAL A 82 -3.73 3.53 -7.14
N ILE A 83 -2.89 3.16 -8.12
CA ILE A 83 -1.44 3.24 -8.00
C ILE A 83 -0.92 4.22 -9.04
N LEU A 84 -0.12 5.18 -8.61
CA LEU A 84 0.51 6.18 -9.46
C LEU A 84 2.02 6.11 -9.27
N VAL A 85 2.76 6.27 -10.35
CA VAL A 85 4.22 6.30 -10.31
C VAL A 85 4.66 7.71 -10.65
N GLU A 86 5.63 8.23 -9.92
CA GLU A 86 6.17 9.57 -10.17
C GLU A 86 6.66 9.69 -11.62
N ALA A 87 6.23 10.74 -12.28
CA ALA A 87 6.56 11.00 -13.68
C ALA A 87 7.99 11.53 -13.85
#